data_eab0db6364afe51a25b702ee2dde142c
#
_entry.id   eab0db6364afe51a25b702ee2dde142c
#
_cell.length_a   1.000
_cell.length_b   1.000
_cell.length_c   1.000
_cell.angle_alpha   90.00
_cell.angle_beta   90.00
_cell.angle_gamma   90.00
#
_symmetry.space_group_name_H-M   'P 1'
#
loop_
_entity.id
_entity.type
_entity.pdbx_description
1 polymer ?
#
loop_
_entity_poly.entity_id
_entity_poly.type
_entity_poly.pdbx_seq_one_letter_code
_entity_poly.pdbx_strand_id
1 'polypeptide(L)'
;MVIRMRKALLIVLVLLVVPRVAVAPHAQVPASLRLYIARHGETSWNLQHRLQGWTDVPLDDTGRKQATALAESLKGVRIDAIYSSTLSRSRDTALTVAGRTMTVKSLDGLRERNYGHFQGGSDTDAQYVKRMNVWDDRLDDGESLNQLLARARDSLAQIRREHPAGNVLIVAHRITNQMILRALLDLTPEQTVKIMQNNDEVYLVELDPGAKPRLWKLIRDSNLGDL
;
A
#
# COMPACT_ATOMS: atom_id res chain seq x y z
N MET A 1 69.66 -72.02 -3.96
CA MET A 1 68.74 -71.42 -4.90
C MET A 1 67.43 -71.20 -4.14
N VAL A 2 67.22 -69.97 -3.65
CA VAL A 2 66.05 -69.62 -2.78
C VAL A 2 65.04 -68.88 -3.61
N ILE A 3 63.91 -69.53 -3.82
CA ILE A 3 62.78 -68.92 -4.55
C ILE A 3 61.96 -68.04 -3.57
N ARG A 4 62.00 -66.70 -3.75
CA ARG A 4 61.14 -65.77 -3.01
C ARG A 4 59.79 -65.70 -3.68
N MET A 5 58.73 -66.23 -3.02
CA MET A 5 57.33 -66.01 -3.38
C MET A 5 56.89 -64.58 -2.99
N ARG A 6 56.53 -63.75 -3.96
CA ARG A 6 55.92 -62.49 -3.72
C ARG A 6 54.41 -62.70 -3.50
N LYS A 7 53.92 -62.38 -2.30
CA LYS A 7 52.49 -62.35 -2.00
C LYS A 7 51.90 -61.07 -2.62
N ALA A 8 50.98 -61.20 -3.60
CA ALA A 8 50.19 -60.11 -4.14
C ALA A 8 49.04 -59.78 -3.17
N LEU A 9 48.97 -58.54 -2.69
CA LEU A 9 47.91 -58.04 -1.85
C LEU A 9 46.81 -57.54 -2.73
N LEU A 10 45.66 -58.22 -2.75
CA LEU A 10 44.49 -57.82 -3.50
C LEU A 10 43.71 -56.78 -2.64
N ILE A 11 43.76 -55.52 -3.02
CA ILE A 11 42.94 -54.44 -2.41
C ILE A 11 41.56 -54.47 -3.06
N VAL A 12 40.55 -54.94 -2.34
CA VAL A 12 39.17 -54.89 -2.76
C VAL A 12 38.60 -53.47 -2.41
N LEU A 13 38.43 -52.63 -3.40
CA LEU A 13 37.82 -51.32 -3.23
C LEU A 13 36.30 -51.48 -3.17
N VAL A 14 35.70 -51.40 -1.99
CA VAL A 14 34.24 -51.39 -1.81
C VAL A 14 33.75 -49.99 -2.07
N LEU A 15 33.15 -49.77 -3.25
CA LEU A 15 32.42 -48.53 -3.59
C LEU A 15 31.10 -48.52 -2.81
N LEU A 16 31.04 -47.76 -1.73
CA LEU A 16 29.78 -47.42 -1.04
C LEU A 16 28.97 -46.47 -1.91
N VAL A 17 27.95 -46.98 -2.61
CA VAL A 17 26.94 -46.18 -3.29
C VAL A 17 25.99 -45.65 -2.23
N VAL A 18 26.20 -44.39 -1.82
CA VAL A 18 25.26 -43.66 -0.95
C VAL A 18 24.10 -43.20 -1.81
N PRO A 19 22.86 -43.65 -1.56
CA PRO A 19 21.71 -43.15 -2.33
C PRO A 19 21.54 -41.65 -2.03
N ARG A 20 21.62 -40.79 -3.07
CA ARG A 20 21.22 -39.40 -2.98
C ARG A 20 19.73 -39.37 -2.79
N VAL A 21 19.26 -39.10 -1.57
CA VAL A 21 17.87 -38.73 -1.31
C VAL A 21 17.64 -37.38 -2.00
N ALA A 22 16.88 -37.39 -3.08
CA ALA A 22 16.43 -36.18 -3.72
C ALA A 22 15.47 -35.46 -2.72
N VAL A 23 15.97 -34.39 -2.09
CA VAL A 23 15.11 -33.49 -1.33
C VAL A 23 14.19 -32.83 -2.33
N ALA A 24 12.91 -33.19 -2.29
CA ALA A 24 11.90 -32.52 -3.10
C ALA A 24 11.95 -30.99 -2.82
N PRO A 25 11.91 -30.13 -3.85
CA PRO A 25 11.87 -28.69 -3.62
C PRO A 25 10.68 -28.39 -2.72
N HIS A 26 10.92 -27.79 -1.55
CA HIS A 26 9.86 -27.26 -0.71
C HIS A 26 9.05 -26.31 -1.58
N ALA A 27 7.79 -26.60 -1.79
CA ALA A 27 6.86 -25.66 -2.42
C ALA A 27 6.94 -24.35 -1.62
N GLN A 28 7.53 -23.32 -2.21
CA GLN A 28 7.55 -22.00 -1.59
C GLN A 28 6.08 -21.57 -1.43
N VAL A 29 5.63 -21.42 -0.18
CA VAL A 29 4.35 -20.80 0.10
C VAL A 29 4.39 -19.44 -0.58
N PRO A 30 3.44 -19.14 -1.48
CA PRO A 30 3.43 -17.84 -2.14
C PRO A 30 3.43 -16.73 -1.09
N ALA A 31 4.39 -15.81 -1.20
CA ALA A 31 4.55 -14.76 -0.21
C ALA A 31 3.37 -13.78 -0.24
N SER A 32 2.88 -13.37 0.93
CA SER A 32 1.78 -12.41 1.08
C SER A 32 2.17 -11.02 0.59
N LEU A 33 1.21 -10.28 0.03
CA LEU A 33 1.34 -8.85 -0.22
C LEU A 33 0.62 -8.08 0.89
N ARG A 34 1.34 -7.17 1.56
CA ARG A 34 0.80 -6.26 2.57
C ARG A 34 0.79 -4.84 2.05
N LEU A 35 -0.39 -4.23 2.01
CA LEU A 35 -0.59 -2.87 1.56
C LEU A 35 -0.88 -1.97 2.76
N TYR A 36 0.05 -1.09 3.08
CA TYR A 36 -0.11 -0.03 4.07
C TYR A 36 -0.69 1.19 3.34
N ILE A 37 -1.93 1.55 3.64
CA ILE A 37 -2.68 2.61 2.96
C ILE A 37 -2.80 3.79 3.91
N ALA A 38 -1.98 4.81 3.71
CA ALA A 38 -1.93 6.03 4.51
C ALA A 38 -2.61 7.18 3.77
N ARG A 39 -3.20 8.11 4.53
CA ARG A 39 -3.62 9.40 4.03
C ARG A 39 -2.45 10.39 4.18
N HIS A 40 -2.35 11.37 3.29
CA HIS A 40 -1.42 12.49 3.43
C HIS A 40 -1.60 13.22 4.76
N GLY A 41 -0.56 13.83 5.31
CA GLY A 41 -0.60 14.68 6.48
C GLY A 41 -1.52 15.91 6.27
N GLU A 42 -1.90 16.55 7.37
CA GLU A 42 -2.79 17.71 7.36
C GLU A 42 -2.27 18.85 6.48
N THR A 43 -3.20 19.61 5.93
CA THR A 43 -2.97 20.85 5.19
C THR A 43 -3.85 21.95 5.77
N SER A 44 -3.52 23.21 5.54
CA SER A 44 -4.37 24.35 5.95
C SER A 44 -5.82 24.25 5.46
N TRP A 45 -6.05 23.60 4.31
CA TRP A 45 -7.41 23.39 3.79
C TRP A 45 -8.16 22.27 4.49
N ASN A 46 -7.47 21.28 5.08
CA ASN A 46 -8.11 20.31 5.97
C ASN A 46 -8.62 21.01 7.23
N LEU A 47 -7.79 21.84 7.86
CA LEU A 47 -8.17 22.63 9.04
C LEU A 47 -9.32 23.58 8.76
N GLN A 48 -9.39 24.15 7.57
CA GLN A 48 -10.44 25.09 7.13
C GLN A 48 -11.69 24.38 6.58
N HIS A 49 -11.78 23.06 6.60
CA HIS A 49 -12.89 22.31 6.01
C HIS A 49 -13.15 22.64 4.53
N ARG A 50 -12.07 22.79 3.75
CA ARG A 50 -12.13 23.12 2.33
C ARG A 50 -11.81 21.90 1.46
N LEU A 51 -12.57 21.74 0.39
CA LEU A 51 -12.37 20.70 -0.61
C LEU A 51 -11.10 20.96 -1.42
N GLN A 52 -10.11 20.08 -1.33
CA GLN A 52 -8.83 20.26 -2.03
C GLN A 52 -8.87 19.72 -3.46
N GLY A 53 -9.34 18.49 -3.61
CA GLY A 53 -9.31 17.80 -4.89
C GLY A 53 -7.93 17.79 -5.53
N TRP A 54 -7.83 18.31 -6.74
CA TRP A 54 -6.58 18.43 -7.50
C TRP A 54 -5.83 19.74 -7.26
N THR A 55 -6.40 20.68 -6.49
CA THR A 55 -5.63 21.86 -6.04
C THR A 55 -4.48 21.38 -5.15
N ASP A 56 -3.27 21.79 -5.49
CA ASP A 56 -2.06 21.35 -4.81
C ASP A 56 -1.75 22.22 -3.60
N VAL A 57 -2.31 21.85 -2.45
CA VAL A 57 -2.11 22.50 -1.15
C VAL A 57 -1.03 21.73 -0.40
N PRO A 58 0.05 22.38 0.06
CA PRO A 58 1.15 21.71 0.76
C PRO A 58 0.74 21.30 2.19
N LEU A 59 1.55 20.42 2.79
CA LEU A 59 1.45 20.09 4.21
C LEU A 59 1.64 21.35 5.07
N ASP A 60 0.84 21.48 6.12
CA ASP A 60 1.10 22.44 7.19
C ASP A 60 2.07 21.85 8.25
N ASP A 61 2.30 22.57 9.35
CA ASP A 61 3.20 22.12 10.41
C ASP A 61 2.71 20.84 11.11
N THR A 62 1.40 20.72 11.29
CA THR A 62 0.78 19.51 11.85
C THR A 62 0.95 18.34 10.88
N GLY A 63 0.70 18.54 9.59
CA GLY A 63 0.87 17.50 8.57
C GLY A 63 2.31 17.00 8.45
N ARG A 64 3.31 17.88 8.59
CA ARG A 64 4.73 17.48 8.64
C ARG A 64 5.04 16.63 9.87
N LYS A 65 4.47 16.95 11.03
CA LYS A 65 4.60 16.14 12.25
C LYS A 65 3.90 14.78 12.08
N GLN A 66 2.72 14.75 11.48
CA GLN A 66 2.00 13.50 11.17
C GLN A 66 2.81 12.62 10.20
N ALA A 67 3.43 13.19 9.16
CA ALA A 67 4.31 12.46 8.26
C ALA A 67 5.52 11.84 8.98
N THR A 68 6.14 12.60 9.90
CA THR A 68 7.23 12.11 10.76
C THR A 68 6.77 10.97 11.67
N ALA A 69 5.59 11.11 12.26
CA ALA A 69 5.02 10.07 13.13
C ALA A 69 4.66 8.79 12.35
N LEU A 70 4.19 8.93 11.11
CA LEU A 70 3.99 7.78 10.20
C LEU A 70 5.32 7.06 9.95
N ALA A 71 6.40 7.81 9.66
CA ALA A 71 7.73 7.24 9.47
C ALA A 71 8.20 6.46 10.71
N GLU A 72 8.03 7.03 11.91
CA GLU A 72 8.39 6.36 13.16
C GLU A 72 7.53 5.12 13.43
N SER A 73 6.22 5.16 13.16
CA SER A 73 5.33 4.00 13.35
C SER A 73 5.66 2.82 12.43
N LEU A 74 6.25 3.09 11.28
CA LEU A 74 6.68 2.08 10.30
C LEU A 74 8.15 1.67 10.45
N LYS A 75 8.90 2.21 11.41
CA LYS A 75 10.35 1.98 11.56
C LYS A 75 10.76 0.51 11.71
N GLY A 76 9.91 -0.31 12.33
CA GLY A 76 10.12 -1.75 12.48
C GLY A 76 9.64 -2.59 11.29
N VAL A 77 8.98 -1.98 10.33
CA VAL A 77 8.42 -2.65 9.16
C VAL A 77 9.40 -2.53 8.00
N ARG A 78 9.82 -3.65 7.42
CA ARG A 78 10.56 -3.61 6.16
C ARG A 78 9.58 -3.22 5.05
N ILE A 79 9.62 -1.97 4.60
CA ILE A 79 8.90 -1.51 3.41
C ILE A 79 9.74 -1.84 2.17
N ASP A 80 9.14 -2.49 1.18
CA ASP A 80 9.81 -2.90 -0.06
C ASP A 80 9.59 -1.88 -1.20
N ALA A 81 8.48 -1.13 -1.15
CA ALA A 81 8.18 -0.06 -2.11
C ALA A 81 7.26 1.01 -1.52
N ILE A 82 7.39 2.25 -2.01
CA ILE A 82 6.54 3.38 -1.61
C ILE A 82 5.94 4.03 -2.86
N TYR A 83 4.62 4.13 -2.85
CA TYR A 83 3.84 4.83 -3.87
C TYR A 83 3.12 6.03 -3.27
N SER A 84 3.00 7.11 -4.05
CA SER A 84 2.21 8.27 -3.67
C SER A 84 1.37 8.78 -4.82
N SER A 85 0.40 9.65 -4.53
CA SER A 85 -0.15 10.51 -5.56
C SER A 85 0.89 11.55 -6.00
N THR A 86 0.66 12.18 -7.15
CA THR A 86 1.53 13.25 -7.67
C THR A 86 1.32 14.60 -6.97
N LEU A 87 0.28 14.75 -6.11
CA LEU A 87 0.04 15.97 -5.35
C LEU A 87 1.03 16.10 -4.19
N SER A 88 1.55 17.33 -3.97
CA SER A 88 2.67 17.61 -3.05
C SER A 88 2.42 17.05 -1.64
N ARG A 89 1.25 17.27 -1.05
CA ARG A 89 0.90 16.79 0.30
C ARG A 89 1.07 15.27 0.47
N SER A 90 0.70 14.50 -0.54
CA SER A 90 0.84 13.04 -0.55
C SER A 90 2.29 12.63 -0.79
N ARG A 91 2.94 13.25 -1.78
CA ARG A 91 4.33 12.97 -2.12
C ARG A 91 5.27 13.32 -0.95
N ASP A 92 5.09 14.46 -0.30
CA ASP A 92 5.95 14.92 0.78
C ASP A 92 5.77 14.06 2.04
N THR A 93 4.53 13.59 2.31
CA THR A 93 4.28 12.57 3.35
C THR A 93 5.05 11.29 3.05
N ALA A 94 4.97 10.80 1.81
CA ALA A 94 5.66 9.57 1.39
C ALA A 94 7.19 9.73 1.42
N LEU A 95 7.72 10.88 0.99
CA LEU A 95 9.15 11.19 1.03
C LEU A 95 9.69 11.23 2.47
N THR A 96 8.89 11.69 3.43
CA THR A 96 9.27 11.67 4.85
C THR A 96 9.46 10.24 5.34
N VAL A 97 8.59 9.30 4.94
CA VAL A 97 8.76 7.87 5.27
C VAL A 97 9.94 7.26 4.53
N ALA A 98 10.14 7.59 3.26
CA ALA A 98 11.23 7.08 2.43
C ALA A 98 12.61 7.48 2.97
N GLY A 99 12.70 8.63 3.61
CA GLY A 99 13.98 9.18 4.07
C GLY A 99 14.97 9.35 2.91
N ARG A 100 16.23 8.94 3.14
CA ARG A 100 17.30 8.97 2.11
C ARG A 100 17.55 7.62 1.44
N THR A 101 16.83 6.58 1.84
CA THR A 101 17.17 5.19 1.48
C THR A 101 16.23 4.61 0.43
N MET A 102 15.05 5.19 0.24
CA MET A 102 14.04 4.67 -0.68
C MET A 102 13.59 5.74 -1.68
N THR A 103 13.20 5.29 -2.85
CA THR A 103 12.54 6.14 -3.85
C THR A 103 11.02 6.06 -3.71
N VAL A 104 10.34 7.18 -3.95
CA VAL A 104 8.88 7.25 -4.01
C VAL A 104 8.44 7.27 -5.46
N LYS A 105 7.60 6.32 -5.86
CA LYS A 105 6.98 6.30 -7.18
C LYS A 105 5.63 6.99 -7.12
N SER A 106 5.49 8.12 -7.82
CA SER A 106 4.23 8.87 -7.87
C SER A 106 3.36 8.44 -9.05
N LEU A 107 2.06 8.22 -8.80
CA LEU A 107 1.06 7.83 -9.80
C LEU A 107 -0.07 8.84 -9.83
N ASP A 108 -0.44 9.33 -11.03
CA ASP A 108 -1.61 10.21 -11.22
C ASP A 108 -2.92 9.53 -10.82
N GLY A 109 -3.01 8.21 -11.03
CA GLY A 109 -4.16 7.42 -10.62
C GLY A 109 -4.40 7.35 -9.11
N LEU A 110 -3.45 7.84 -8.28
CA LEU A 110 -3.60 7.96 -6.83
C LEU A 110 -3.98 9.39 -6.37
N ARG A 111 -4.21 10.36 -7.29
CA ARG A 111 -4.70 11.69 -6.92
C ARG A 111 -6.06 11.60 -6.24
N GLU A 112 -6.40 12.63 -5.44
CA GLU A 112 -7.73 12.77 -4.85
C GLU A 112 -8.81 12.90 -5.93
N ARG A 113 -10.09 12.70 -5.56
CA ARG A 113 -11.23 13.03 -6.43
C ARG A 113 -11.11 14.46 -6.92
N ASN A 114 -11.28 14.68 -8.21
CA ASN A 114 -11.44 16.01 -8.75
C ASN A 114 -12.84 16.52 -8.39
N TYR A 115 -12.91 17.58 -7.59
CA TYR A 115 -14.19 18.16 -7.17
C TYR A 115 -14.70 19.25 -8.12
N GLY A 116 -14.03 19.45 -9.28
CA GLY A 116 -14.42 20.47 -10.24
C GLY A 116 -14.48 21.87 -9.60
N HIS A 117 -15.51 22.60 -9.89
CA HIS A 117 -15.71 23.98 -9.36
C HIS A 117 -15.91 24.04 -7.84
N PHE A 118 -16.20 22.91 -7.15
CA PHE A 118 -16.26 22.88 -5.68
C PHE A 118 -14.87 22.96 -5.01
N GLN A 119 -13.79 22.81 -5.77
CA GLN A 119 -12.43 22.90 -5.21
C GLN A 119 -12.20 24.30 -4.59
N GLY A 120 -11.74 24.32 -3.35
CA GLY A 120 -11.56 25.53 -2.55
C GLY A 120 -12.82 25.97 -1.79
N GLY A 121 -13.99 25.42 -2.11
CA GLY A 121 -15.23 25.61 -1.36
C GLY A 121 -15.29 24.79 -0.07
N SER A 122 -16.36 25.00 0.72
CA SER A 122 -16.60 24.26 1.96
C SER A 122 -16.97 22.80 1.69
N ASP A 123 -16.50 21.88 2.53
CA ASP A 123 -16.92 20.48 2.52
C ASP A 123 -18.36 20.28 3.07
N THR A 124 -18.96 21.34 3.64
CA THR A 124 -20.36 21.39 4.08
C THR A 124 -21.27 22.14 3.11
N ASP A 125 -20.77 22.53 1.93
CA ASP A 125 -21.61 23.14 0.89
C ASP A 125 -22.81 22.24 0.57
N ALA A 126 -24.03 22.80 0.60
CA ALA A 126 -25.25 22.00 0.46
C ALA A 126 -25.39 21.31 -0.90
N GLN A 127 -24.90 21.94 -1.98
CA GLN A 127 -24.91 21.35 -3.31
C GLN A 127 -23.91 20.19 -3.40
N TYR A 128 -22.70 20.38 -2.84
CA TYR A 128 -21.69 19.34 -2.76
C TYR A 128 -22.18 18.15 -1.93
N VAL A 129 -22.67 18.39 -0.69
CA VAL A 129 -23.14 17.34 0.22
C VAL A 129 -24.25 16.48 -0.41
N LYS A 130 -25.20 17.11 -1.14
CA LYS A 130 -26.25 16.38 -1.85
C LYS A 130 -25.74 15.46 -2.94
N ARG A 131 -24.60 15.77 -3.56
CA ARG A 131 -24.06 15.12 -4.75
C ARG A 131 -22.85 14.24 -4.48
N MET A 132 -22.12 14.45 -3.39
CA MET A 132 -20.80 13.85 -3.15
C MET A 132 -20.79 12.32 -3.18
N ASN A 133 -21.90 11.66 -2.79
CA ASN A 133 -22.01 10.20 -2.74
C ASN A 133 -22.81 9.62 -3.92
N VAL A 134 -23.18 10.43 -4.90
CA VAL A 134 -23.81 9.95 -6.15
C VAL A 134 -22.69 9.43 -7.07
N TRP A 135 -22.71 8.13 -7.34
CA TRP A 135 -21.58 7.41 -7.95
C TRP A 135 -21.22 7.86 -9.36
N ASP A 136 -22.22 8.24 -10.17
CA ASP A 136 -22.00 8.69 -11.54
C ASP A 136 -21.92 10.22 -11.65
N ASP A 137 -22.16 10.96 -10.56
CA ASP A 137 -22.12 12.42 -10.58
C ASP A 137 -20.67 12.91 -10.64
N ARG A 138 -20.36 13.62 -11.72
CA ARG A 138 -19.03 14.19 -11.95
C ARG A 138 -18.79 15.52 -11.22
N LEU A 139 -19.76 16.02 -10.45
CA LEU A 139 -19.68 17.34 -9.83
C LEU A 139 -19.41 18.44 -10.90
N ASP A 140 -20.17 18.35 -12.00
CA ASP A 140 -20.09 19.15 -13.22
C ASP A 140 -18.80 18.91 -14.03
N ASP A 141 -17.73 19.66 -13.80
CA ASP A 141 -16.43 19.57 -14.48
C ASP A 141 -15.38 18.74 -13.72
N GLY A 142 -15.80 18.04 -12.66
CA GLY A 142 -14.92 17.19 -11.85
C GLY A 142 -14.96 15.73 -12.27
N GLU A 143 -14.85 14.85 -11.27
CA GLU A 143 -14.72 13.40 -11.42
C GLU A 143 -15.82 12.66 -10.64
N SER A 144 -16.42 11.63 -11.24
CA SER A 144 -17.35 10.74 -10.55
C SER A 144 -16.61 9.73 -9.66
N LEU A 145 -17.33 9.14 -8.67
CA LEU A 145 -16.75 8.06 -7.85
C LEU A 145 -16.43 6.82 -8.68
N ASN A 146 -17.21 6.54 -9.76
CA ASN A 146 -16.92 5.43 -10.67
C ASN A 146 -15.63 5.68 -11.48
N GLN A 147 -15.37 6.90 -11.94
CA GLN A 147 -14.11 7.25 -12.61
C GLN A 147 -12.91 7.15 -11.65
N LEU A 148 -13.07 7.64 -10.43
CA LEU A 148 -12.04 7.52 -9.39
C LEU A 148 -11.74 6.05 -9.06
N LEU A 149 -12.79 5.21 -8.94
CA LEU A 149 -12.62 3.77 -8.69
C LEU A 149 -11.88 3.08 -9.85
N ALA A 150 -12.18 3.45 -11.10
CA ALA A 150 -11.51 2.88 -12.26
C ALA A 150 -10.00 3.15 -12.21
N ARG A 151 -9.57 4.44 -12.06
CA ARG A 151 -8.13 4.75 -12.00
C ARG A 151 -7.41 4.24 -10.74
N ALA A 152 -8.15 4.10 -9.62
CA ALA A 152 -7.60 3.45 -8.42
C ALA A 152 -7.33 1.95 -8.67
N ARG A 153 -8.24 1.25 -9.36
CA ARG A 153 -8.03 -0.15 -9.79
C ARG A 153 -6.83 -0.31 -10.72
N ASP A 154 -6.68 0.58 -11.69
CA ASP A 154 -5.54 0.55 -12.61
C ASP A 154 -4.21 0.75 -11.86
N SER A 155 -4.18 1.70 -10.92
CA SER A 155 -3.02 1.93 -10.05
C SER A 155 -2.70 0.72 -9.18
N LEU A 156 -3.70 0.09 -8.57
CA LEU A 156 -3.53 -1.15 -7.79
C LEU A 156 -3.03 -2.31 -8.66
N ALA A 157 -3.58 -2.46 -9.87
CA ALA A 157 -3.14 -3.51 -10.79
C ALA A 157 -1.67 -3.30 -11.18
N GLN A 158 -1.24 -2.06 -11.39
CA GLN A 158 0.17 -1.74 -11.63
C GLN A 158 1.04 -2.08 -10.41
N ILE A 159 0.66 -1.63 -9.21
CA ILE A 159 1.41 -1.89 -7.96
C ILE A 159 1.55 -3.39 -7.72
N ARG A 160 0.47 -4.16 -7.90
CA ARG A 160 0.49 -5.63 -7.70
C ARG A 160 1.31 -6.38 -8.74
N ARG A 161 1.39 -5.88 -9.98
CA ARG A 161 2.31 -6.46 -10.99
C ARG A 161 3.77 -6.19 -10.66
N GLU A 162 4.08 -5.00 -10.16
CA GLU A 162 5.45 -4.61 -9.79
C GLU A 162 5.90 -5.26 -8.48
N HIS A 163 4.96 -5.45 -7.55
CA HIS A 163 5.18 -6.04 -6.23
C HIS A 163 4.12 -7.12 -5.96
N PRO A 164 4.31 -8.34 -6.45
CA PRO A 164 3.36 -9.44 -6.20
C PRO A 164 3.35 -9.94 -4.76
N ALA A 165 4.35 -9.56 -3.96
CA ALA A 165 4.49 -9.90 -2.55
C ALA A 165 5.31 -8.82 -1.82
N GLY A 166 5.37 -8.89 -0.47
CA GLY A 166 6.12 -7.96 0.37
C GLY A 166 5.26 -6.85 0.96
N ASN A 167 5.89 -5.80 1.47
CA ASN A 167 5.23 -4.70 2.14
C ASN A 167 5.30 -3.43 1.28
N VAL A 168 4.17 -2.91 0.86
CA VAL A 168 4.07 -1.72 0.03
C VAL A 168 3.31 -0.63 0.77
N LEU A 169 3.90 0.55 0.88
CA LEU A 169 3.22 1.75 1.37
C LEU A 169 2.59 2.52 0.21
N ILE A 170 1.32 2.85 0.36
CA ILE A 170 0.59 3.75 -0.54
C ILE A 170 0.17 4.97 0.27
N VAL A 171 0.65 6.15 -0.10
CA VAL A 171 0.20 7.41 0.48
C VAL A 171 -0.70 8.10 -0.53
N ALA A 172 -1.98 8.30 -0.18
CA ALA A 172 -2.92 8.94 -1.08
C ALA A 172 -3.88 9.85 -0.28
N HIS A 173 -5.17 9.84 -0.60
CA HIS A 173 -6.16 10.78 -0.08
C HIS A 173 -7.38 10.03 0.42
N ARG A 174 -8.25 10.74 1.18
CA ARG A 174 -9.40 10.13 1.85
C ARG A 174 -10.31 9.36 0.88
N ILE A 175 -10.80 10.02 -0.17
CA ILE A 175 -11.76 9.38 -1.08
C ILE A 175 -11.04 8.35 -1.98
N THR A 176 -9.83 8.63 -2.41
CA THR A 176 -9.01 7.69 -3.17
C THR A 176 -8.74 6.41 -2.36
N ASN A 177 -8.42 6.53 -1.06
CA ASN A 177 -8.20 5.39 -0.19
C ASN A 177 -9.48 4.57 0.02
N GLN A 178 -10.67 5.21 0.09
CA GLN A 178 -11.95 4.51 0.06
C GLN A 178 -12.10 3.65 -1.21
N MET A 179 -11.74 4.18 -2.38
CA MET A 179 -11.80 3.44 -3.65
C MET A 179 -10.79 2.30 -3.71
N ILE A 180 -9.59 2.50 -3.16
CA ILE A 180 -8.58 1.46 -3.02
C ILE A 180 -9.11 0.31 -2.14
N LEU A 181 -9.65 0.63 -0.97
CA LEU A 181 -10.22 -0.36 -0.05
C LEU A 181 -11.43 -1.08 -0.67
N ARG A 182 -12.31 -0.36 -1.39
CA ARG A 182 -13.40 -0.98 -2.15
C ARG A 182 -12.89 -2.00 -3.16
N ALA A 183 -11.86 -1.63 -3.92
CA ALA A 183 -11.29 -2.51 -4.95
C ALA A 183 -10.61 -3.76 -4.36
N LEU A 184 -10.04 -3.66 -3.16
CA LEU A 184 -9.34 -4.76 -2.49
C LEU A 184 -10.28 -5.70 -1.72
N LEU A 185 -11.37 -5.17 -1.15
CA LEU A 185 -12.24 -5.87 -0.20
C LEU A 185 -13.63 -6.17 -0.76
N ASP A 186 -13.87 -5.81 -2.04
CA ASP A 186 -15.18 -5.96 -2.72
C ASP A 186 -16.35 -5.33 -1.94
N LEU A 187 -16.13 -4.13 -1.41
CA LEU A 187 -17.13 -3.41 -0.62
C LEU A 187 -18.28 -2.90 -1.50
N THR A 188 -19.48 -2.82 -0.93
CA THR A 188 -20.60 -2.13 -1.58
C THR A 188 -20.38 -0.61 -1.62
N PRO A 189 -21.11 0.13 -2.47
CA PRO A 189 -21.08 1.59 -2.46
C PRO A 189 -21.34 2.19 -1.07
N GLU A 190 -22.35 1.68 -0.37
CA GLU A 190 -22.77 2.14 0.96
C GLU A 190 -21.72 1.86 2.04
N GLN A 191 -21.03 0.73 1.96
CA GLN A 191 -19.90 0.41 2.86
C GLN A 191 -18.74 1.33 2.60
N THR A 192 -18.44 1.59 1.33
CA THR A 192 -17.29 2.39 0.89
C THR A 192 -17.34 3.82 1.44
N VAL A 193 -18.48 4.50 1.30
CA VAL A 193 -18.61 5.90 1.72
C VAL A 193 -18.63 6.09 3.23
N LYS A 194 -18.83 5.01 4.00
CA LYS A 194 -18.76 5.02 5.46
C LYS A 194 -17.34 4.93 6.01
N ILE A 195 -16.35 4.58 5.18
CA ILE A 195 -14.96 4.52 5.62
C ILE A 195 -14.47 5.93 5.89
N MET A 196 -14.07 6.17 7.11
CA MET A 196 -13.44 7.44 7.52
C MET A 196 -11.97 7.19 7.83
N GLN A 197 -11.10 8.01 7.24
CA GLN A 197 -9.67 7.96 7.50
C GLN A 197 -9.15 9.37 7.85
N ASN A 198 -8.63 9.53 9.05
CA ASN A 198 -7.94 10.74 9.48
C ASN A 198 -6.53 10.81 8.89
N ASN A 199 -5.86 11.97 9.01
CA ASN A 199 -4.53 12.19 8.44
C ASN A 199 -3.41 11.42 9.16
N ASP A 200 -3.68 10.84 10.32
CA ASP A 200 -2.78 10.05 11.15
C ASP A 200 -3.14 8.55 11.20
N GLU A 201 -4.10 8.13 10.38
CA GLU A 201 -4.55 6.73 10.33
C GLU A 201 -3.97 5.98 9.13
N VAL A 202 -3.66 4.70 9.35
CA VAL A 202 -3.20 3.77 8.31
C VAL A 202 -4.12 2.56 8.28
N TYR A 203 -4.47 2.10 7.10
CA TYR A 203 -5.07 0.78 6.90
C TYR A 203 -4.01 -0.20 6.44
N LEU A 204 -3.97 -1.39 7.02
CA LEU A 204 -3.20 -2.52 6.52
C LEU A 204 -4.15 -3.53 5.87
N VAL A 205 -3.91 -3.84 4.61
CA VAL A 205 -4.60 -4.91 3.90
C VAL A 205 -3.61 -6.02 3.59
N GLU A 206 -3.86 -7.21 4.11
CA GLU A 206 -3.08 -8.41 3.78
C GLU A 206 -3.79 -9.22 2.69
N LEU A 207 -3.05 -9.55 1.67
CA LEU A 207 -3.49 -10.31 0.50
C LEU A 207 -2.69 -11.62 0.46
N ASP A 208 -3.19 -12.63 1.15
CA ASP A 208 -2.62 -13.97 1.11
C ASP A 208 -3.13 -14.73 -0.12
N PRO A 209 -2.28 -15.47 -0.84
CA PRO A 209 -2.70 -16.27 -1.97
C PRO A 209 -3.78 -17.29 -1.60
N GLY A 210 -4.92 -17.25 -2.30
CA GLY A 210 -6.03 -18.16 -2.07
C GLY A 210 -6.90 -17.86 -0.85
N ALA A 211 -6.60 -16.81 -0.07
CA ALA A 211 -7.40 -16.37 1.07
C ALA A 211 -8.18 -15.07 0.76
N LYS A 212 -9.21 -14.82 1.57
CA LYS A 212 -9.88 -13.52 1.54
C LYS A 212 -8.95 -12.44 2.10
N PRO A 213 -8.99 -11.22 1.55
CA PRO A 213 -8.24 -10.10 2.10
C PRO A 213 -8.59 -9.86 3.58
N ARG A 214 -7.58 -9.53 4.37
CA ARG A 214 -7.75 -9.14 5.77
C ARG A 214 -7.44 -7.65 5.92
N LEU A 215 -8.26 -6.94 6.70
CA LEU A 215 -8.13 -5.50 6.92
C LEU A 215 -7.94 -5.20 8.40
N TRP A 216 -6.96 -4.36 8.70
CA TRP A 216 -6.77 -3.73 10.01
C TRP A 216 -6.71 -2.21 9.85
N LYS A 217 -7.31 -1.50 10.78
CA LYS A 217 -7.13 -0.07 10.94
C LYS A 217 -6.09 0.16 12.02
N LEU A 218 -4.98 0.79 11.65
CA LEU A 218 -3.90 1.12 12.55
C LEU A 218 -4.10 2.55 13.04
N ILE A 219 -4.28 2.73 14.36
CA ILE A 219 -4.34 4.04 14.98
C ILE A 219 -2.95 4.34 15.54
N ARG A 220 -2.54 5.61 15.47
CA ARG A 220 -1.19 6.11 15.74
C ARG A 220 -0.54 5.61 17.04
N ASP A 221 -1.31 5.32 18.08
CA ASP A 221 -0.84 4.89 19.39
C ASP A 221 -1.06 3.39 19.68
N SER A 222 -1.57 2.63 18.73
CA SER A 222 -1.76 1.19 18.89
C SER A 222 -0.62 0.42 18.23
N ASN A 223 -0.05 -0.53 18.99
CA ASN A 223 0.94 -1.48 18.47
C ASN A 223 0.40 -2.16 17.21
N LEU A 224 1.20 -2.16 16.13
CA LEU A 224 0.88 -2.79 14.85
C LEU A 224 0.67 -4.32 14.94
N GLY A 225 0.63 -4.90 16.13
CA GLY A 225 0.61 -6.35 16.34
C GLY A 225 -0.71 -6.96 16.79
N ASP A 226 -1.65 -6.19 17.34
CA ASP A 226 -2.79 -6.74 18.08
C ASP A 226 -4.15 -6.16 17.62
N LEU A 227 -4.50 -6.36 16.35
CA LEU A 227 -5.84 -6.12 15.87
C LEU A 227 -6.51 -7.40 15.38
#